data_d44e1deb7d5a6b2dcd36bbe58189dc83
#
_entry.id   d44e1deb7d5a6b2dcd36bbe58189dc83
#
_cell.length_a   1.000
_cell.length_b   1.000
_cell.length_c   1.000
_cell.angle_alpha   90.00
_cell.angle_beta   90.00
_cell.angle_gamma   90.00
#
_symmetry.space_group_name_H-M   'P 1'
#
loop_
_entity.id
_entity.type
_entity.pdbx_description
1 polymer ?
#
loop_
_entity_poly.entity_id
_entity_poly.type
_entity_poly.pdbx_seq_one_letter_code
_entity_poly.pdbx_strand_id
1 'polypeptide(L)'
;ALETAAEFWTRANAFFASLGVTVTAVMTDNGACYRSHAFADALGDGVKHKWTKPYRPQTNGKVERFNRTLAAEWAYAKPYASEAERAAAYETWLHHYNHHRPHTGIGGQTPSARVHNLTGKYT
;
A
#
# COMPACT_ATOMS: atom_id res chain seq x y z
N ALA A 1 -20.05 9.26 1.64
CA ALA A 1 -19.90 8.50 0.39
C ALA A 1 -18.57 7.74 0.41
N LEU A 2 -18.54 6.60 -0.25
CA LEU A 2 -17.34 5.80 -0.37
C LEU A 2 -16.37 6.43 -1.37
N GLU A 3 -15.08 6.40 -1.03
CA GLU A 3 -14.04 6.88 -1.92
C GLU A 3 -13.92 5.97 -3.13
N THR A 4 -13.83 6.55 -4.32
CA THR A 4 -13.62 5.76 -5.55
C THR A 4 -12.17 5.34 -5.68
N ALA A 5 -11.88 4.35 -6.54
CA ALA A 5 -10.52 3.92 -6.82
C ALA A 5 -9.67 5.07 -7.39
N ALA A 6 -10.27 5.91 -8.24
CA ALA A 6 -9.58 7.07 -8.80
C ALA A 6 -9.22 8.10 -7.73
N GLU A 7 -10.15 8.38 -6.82
CA GLU A 7 -9.90 9.31 -5.69
C GLU A 7 -8.82 8.76 -4.76
N PHE A 8 -8.88 7.47 -4.44
CA PHE A 8 -7.86 6.83 -3.62
C PHE A 8 -6.48 6.93 -4.26
N TRP A 9 -6.38 6.64 -5.56
CA TRP A 9 -5.11 6.76 -6.27
C TRP A 9 -4.56 8.19 -6.22
N THR A 10 -5.41 9.18 -6.45
CA THR A 10 -5.01 10.59 -6.42
C THR A 10 -4.43 10.95 -5.05
N ARG A 11 -5.08 10.50 -3.99
CA ARG A 11 -4.62 10.74 -2.61
C ARG A 11 -3.31 10.00 -2.32
N ALA A 12 -3.20 8.74 -2.74
CA ALA A 12 -1.99 7.94 -2.55
C ALA A 12 -0.80 8.54 -3.30
N ASN A 13 -1.02 8.98 -4.54
CA ASN A 13 0.02 9.59 -5.34
C ASN A 13 0.53 10.90 -4.71
N ALA A 14 -0.37 11.72 -4.21
CA ALA A 14 0.00 12.94 -3.50
C ALA A 14 0.83 12.64 -2.25
N PHE A 15 0.46 11.59 -1.53
CA PHE A 15 1.23 11.16 -0.36
C PHE A 15 2.65 10.75 -0.74
N PHE A 16 2.81 9.92 -1.77
CA PHE A 16 4.14 9.52 -2.23
C PHE A 16 4.94 10.73 -2.73
N ALA A 17 4.31 11.64 -3.44
CA ALA A 17 4.98 12.85 -3.91
C ALA A 17 5.48 13.69 -2.74
N SER A 18 4.74 13.76 -1.64
CA SER A 18 5.17 14.48 -0.44
C SER A 18 6.42 13.88 0.20
N LEU A 19 6.69 12.60 -0.08
CA LEU A 19 7.89 11.91 0.38
C LEU A 19 9.02 11.95 -0.66
N GLY A 20 8.84 12.65 -1.78
CA GLY A 20 9.80 12.69 -2.86
C GLY A 20 9.80 11.43 -3.72
N VAL A 21 8.73 10.64 -3.67
CA VAL A 21 8.61 9.39 -4.42
C VAL A 21 7.71 9.59 -5.63
N THR A 22 8.21 9.22 -6.80
CA THR A 22 7.43 9.22 -8.03
C THR A 22 6.97 7.80 -8.35
N VAL A 23 5.65 7.60 -8.41
CA VAL A 23 5.10 6.30 -8.78
C VAL A 23 5.11 6.17 -10.30
N THR A 24 5.71 5.10 -10.81
CA THR A 24 5.83 4.85 -12.25
C THR A 24 4.88 3.77 -12.75
N ALA A 25 4.39 2.93 -11.86
CA ALA A 25 3.47 1.85 -12.22
C ALA A 25 2.57 1.50 -11.04
N VAL A 26 1.36 1.07 -11.35
CA VAL A 26 0.36 0.61 -10.38
C VAL A 26 -0.12 -0.77 -10.81
N MET A 27 -0.19 -1.70 -9.87
CA MET A 27 -0.72 -3.03 -10.12
C MET A 27 -2.06 -3.19 -9.43
N THR A 28 -3.06 -3.65 -10.17
CA THR A 28 -4.40 -3.93 -9.62
C THR A 28 -4.90 -5.27 -10.11
N ASP A 29 -5.95 -5.78 -9.48
CA ASP A 29 -6.70 -6.90 -10.04
C ASP A 29 -7.61 -6.39 -11.18
N ASN A 30 -8.46 -7.28 -11.71
CA ASN A 30 -9.34 -6.97 -12.82
C ASN A 30 -10.71 -6.45 -12.39
N GLY A 31 -10.82 -5.91 -11.19
CA GLY A 31 -12.08 -5.34 -10.69
C GLY A 31 -12.59 -4.21 -11.55
N ALA A 32 -13.92 -4.05 -11.59
CA ALA A 32 -14.56 -3.05 -12.44
C ALA A 32 -14.09 -1.62 -12.14
N CYS A 33 -13.82 -1.31 -10.87
CA CYS A 33 -13.39 0.02 -10.47
C CYS A 33 -12.03 0.40 -11.09
N TYR A 34 -11.16 -0.60 -11.34
CA TYR A 34 -9.86 -0.37 -11.95
C TYR A 34 -9.89 -0.39 -13.48
N ARG A 35 -11.00 -0.84 -14.06
CA ARG A 35 -11.19 -0.88 -15.52
C ARG A 35 -11.95 0.35 -16.02
N SER A 36 -12.33 1.26 -15.14
CA SER A 36 -13.08 2.45 -15.50
C SER A 36 -12.22 3.48 -16.22
N HIS A 37 -12.84 4.31 -17.04
CA HIS A 37 -12.18 5.45 -17.67
C HIS A 37 -11.71 6.46 -16.62
N ALA A 38 -12.49 6.62 -15.53
CA ALA A 38 -12.11 7.54 -14.46
C ALA A 38 -10.78 7.14 -13.82
N PHE A 39 -10.56 5.84 -13.61
CA PHE A 39 -9.29 5.37 -13.06
C PHE A 39 -8.15 5.56 -14.03
N ALA A 40 -8.34 5.25 -15.31
CA ALA A 40 -7.33 5.45 -16.34
C ALA A 40 -6.94 6.92 -16.47
N ASP A 41 -7.94 7.82 -16.45
CA ASP A 41 -7.69 9.26 -16.52
C ASP A 41 -6.92 9.75 -15.30
N ALA A 42 -7.25 9.24 -14.11
CA ALA A 42 -6.57 9.62 -12.88
C ALA A 42 -5.10 9.19 -12.85
N LEU A 43 -4.77 8.02 -13.43
CA LEU A 43 -3.39 7.57 -13.55
C LEU A 43 -2.57 8.46 -14.49
N GLY A 44 -3.18 8.89 -15.59
CA GLY A 44 -2.51 9.68 -16.60
C GLY A 44 -1.50 8.86 -17.42
N ASP A 45 -0.80 9.54 -18.32
CA ASP A 45 0.13 8.88 -19.25
C ASP A 45 1.45 8.48 -18.60
N GLY A 46 1.80 9.09 -17.49
CA GLY A 46 3.09 8.85 -16.82
C GLY A 46 3.12 7.63 -15.91
N VAL A 47 1.99 7.01 -15.66
CA VAL A 47 1.89 5.86 -14.75
C VAL A 47 1.37 4.65 -15.50
N LYS A 48 2.17 3.59 -15.52
CA LYS A 48 1.81 2.36 -16.20
C LYS A 48 0.84 1.55 -15.34
N HIS A 49 -0.26 1.09 -15.92
CA HIS A 49 -1.20 0.22 -15.23
C HIS A 49 -0.89 -1.24 -15.57
N LYS A 50 -0.58 -2.02 -14.57
CA LYS A 50 -0.34 -3.45 -14.68
C LYS A 50 -1.49 -4.21 -14.02
N TRP A 51 -1.96 -5.24 -14.68
CA TRP A 51 -3.08 -6.05 -14.20
C TRP A 51 -2.56 -7.37 -13.66
N THR A 52 -3.15 -7.87 -12.57
CA THR A 52 -2.87 -9.25 -12.14
C THR A 52 -3.51 -10.21 -13.13
N LYS A 53 -2.85 -11.34 -13.37
CA LYS A 53 -3.37 -12.33 -14.32
C LYS A 53 -4.44 -13.19 -13.66
N PRO A 54 -5.55 -13.47 -14.35
CA PRO A 54 -6.57 -14.40 -13.85
C PRO A 54 -5.94 -15.74 -13.48
N TYR A 55 -6.44 -16.35 -12.42
CA TYR A 55 -5.98 -17.65 -11.94
C TYR A 55 -4.50 -17.70 -11.55
N ARG A 56 -3.90 -16.57 -11.27
CA ARG A 56 -2.52 -16.48 -10.77
C ARG A 56 -2.49 -15.71 -9.46
N PRO A 57 -2.93 -16.33 -8.35
CA PRO A 57 -3.00 -15.66 -7.06
C PRO A 57 -1.64 -15.17 -6.56
N GLN A 58 -0.54 -15.78 -6.99
CA GLN A 58 0.80 -15.36 -6.59
C GLN A 58 1.14 -13.92 -7.02
N THR A 59 0.49 -13.38 -8.05
CA THR A 59 0.75 -12.01 -8.48
C THR A 59 0.28 -10.98 -7.47
N ASN A 60 -0.65 -11.36 -6.59
CA ASN A 60 -1.18 -10.52 -5.53
C ASN A 60 -0.77 -11.00 -4.13
N GLY A 61 0.19 -11.92 -4.08
CA GLY A 61 0.57 -12.57 -2.82
C GLY A 61 1.16 -11.62 -1.80
N LYS A 62 1.85 -10.56 -2.23
CA LYS A 62 2.42 -9.58 -1.30
C LYS A 62 1.34 -8.79 -0.59
N VAL A 63 0.29 -8.41 -1.30
CA VAL A 63 -0.85 -7.70 -0.70
C VAL A 63 -1.58 -8.62 0.28
N GLU A 64 -1.82 -9.87 -0.10
CA GLU A 64 -2.46 -10.85 0.78
C GLU A 64 -1.64 -11.09 2.05
N ARG A 65 -0.31 -11.21 1.92
CA ARG A 65 0.58 -11.38 3.06
C ARG A 65 0.54 -10.17 3.99
N PHE A 66 0.52 -8.98 3.41
CA PHE A 66 0.40 -7.74 4.19
C PHE A 66 -0.93 -7.70 4.93
N ASN A 67 -2.03 -8.07 4.27
CA ASN A 67 -3.35 -8.09 4.91
C ASN A 67 -3.41 -9.04 6.10
N ARG A 68 -2.72 -10.19 6.03
CA ARG A 68 -2.62 -11.10 7.18
C ARG A 68 -1.86 -10.47 8.35
N THR A 69 -0.78 -9.77 8.05
CA THR A 69 -0.01 -9.04 9.07
C THR A 69 -0.86 -7.95 9.70
N LEU A 70 -1.59 -7.19 8.89
CA LEU A 70 -2.49 -6.13 9.33
C LEU A 70 -3.56 -6.68 10.29
N ALA A 71 -4.16 -7.81 9.92
CA ALA A 71 -5.18 -8.44 10.75
C ALA A 71 -4.60 -8.93 12.08
N ALA A 72 -3.46 -9.61 12.05
CA ALA A 72 -2.85 -10.20 13.25
C ALA A 72 -2.23 -9.18 14.18
N GLU A 73 -1.55 -8.18 13.63
CA GLU A 73 -0.78 -7.21 14.44
C GLU A 73 -1.57 -5.97 14.82
N TRP A 74 -2.68 -5.70 14.14
CA TRP A 74 -3.52 -4.55 14.45
C TRP A 74 -4.98 -4.89 14.62
N ALA A 75 -5.69 -5.25 13.54
CA ALA A 75 -7.15 -5.28 13.53
C ALA A 75 -7.73 -6.24 14.57
N TYR A 76 -7.10 -7.38 14.76
CA TYR A 76 -7.55 -8.42 15.70
C TYR A 76 -6.49 -8.77 16.75
N ALA A 77 -5.52 -7.87 16.99
CA ALA A 77 -4.45 -8.09 17.96
C ALA A 77 -5.00 -8.17 19.39
N LYS A 78 -6.08 -7.44 19.67
CA LYS A 78 -6.77 -7.43 20.95
C LYS A 78 -8.21 -6.97 20.76
N PRO A 79 -9.12 -7.22 21.72
CA PRO A 79 -10.45 -6.64 21.67
C PRO A 79 -10.35 -5.13 21.94
N TYR A 80 -10.77 -4.32 20.97
CA TYR A 80 -10.83 -2.86 21.15
C TYR A 80 -12.21 -2.49 21.72
N ALA A 81 -12.23 -1.45 22.57
CA ALA A 81 -13.46 -1.00 23.19
C ALA A 81 -14.38 -0.27 22.19
N SER A 82 -13.82 0.27 21.11
CA SER A 82 -14.60 1.00 20.09
C SER A 82 -13.85 1.02 18.77
N GLU A 83 -14.54 1.38 17.71
CA GLU A 83 -13.91 1.60 16.41
C GLU A 83 -12.95 2.81 16.44
N ALA A 84 -13.25 3.81 17.25
CA ALA A 84 -12.35 4.96 17.42
C ALA A 84 -11.02 4.52 18.04
N GLU A 85 -11.06 3.65 19.03
CA GLU A 85 -9.85 3.10 19.66
C GLU A 85 -9.06 2.27 18.65
N ARG A 86 -9.73 1.41 17.87
CA ARG A 86 -9.08 0.61 16.84
C ARG A 86 -8.40 1.49 15.79
N ALA A 87 -9.07 2.55 15.34
CA ALA A 87 -8.52 3.48 14.35
C ALA A 87 -7.30 4.23 14.90
N ALA A 88 -7.32 4.64 16.16
CA ALA A 88 -6.18 5.30 16.78
C ALA A 88 -4.98 4.36 16.89
N ALA A 89 -5.22 3.09 17.23
CA ALA A 89 -4.17 2.09 17.30
C ALA A 89 -3.56 1.80 15.92
N TYR A 90 -4.34 1.96 14.84
CA TYR A 90 -3.85 1.76 13.49
C TYR A 90 -2.72 2.73 13.14
N GLU A 91 -2.87 3.99 13.45
CA GLU A 91 -1.84 5.00 13.14
C GLU A 91 -0.53 4.67 13.83
N THR A 92 -0.56 4.29 15.10
CA THR A 92 0.61 3.89 15.86
C THR A 92 1.25 2.63 15.24
N TRP A 93 0.43 1.64 14.90
CA TRP A 93 0.92 0.42 14.29
C TRP A 93 1.54 0.69 12.91
N LEU A 94 0.90 1.51 12.10
CA LEU A 94 1.40 1.82 10.76
C LEU A 94 2.75 2.55 10.82
N HIS A 95 2.90 3.47 11.77
CA HIS A 95 4.19 4.14 11.99
C HIS A 95 5.26 3.11 12.36
N HIS A 96 4.94 2.20 13.28
CA HIS A 96 5.85 1.11 13.65
C HIS A 96 6.22 0.25 12.44
N TYR A 97 5.22 -0.16 11.65
CA TYR A 97 5.44 -0.99 10.47
C TYR A 97 6.40 -0.32 9.48
N ASN A 98 6.16 0.93 9.17
CA ASN A 98 6.91 1.64 8.14
C ASN A 98 8.30 2.09 8.60
N HIS A 99 8.48 2.40 9.87
CA HIS A 99 9.70 3.03 10.36
C HIS A 99 10.52 2.20 11.35
N HIS A 100 9.96 1.18 11.93
CA HIS A 100 10.62 0.41 12.99
C HIS A 100 10.61 -1.10 12.79
N ARG A 101 9.71 -1.63 12.00
CA ARG A 101 9.58 -3.08 11.80
C ARG A 101 10.52 -3.55 10.70
N PRO A 102 11.58 -4.33 11.03
CA PRO A 102 12.49 -4.85 10.01
C PRO A 102 11.83 -5.99 9.22
N HIS A 103 12.22 -6.12 7.95
CA HIS A 103 11.69 -7.14 7.05
C HIS A 103 12.83 -7.92 6.41
N THR A 104 12.80 -9.24 6.55
CA THR A 104 13.85 -10.11 5.99
C THR A 104 13.91 -10.04 4.47
N GLY A 105 12.76 -9.87 3.82
CA GLY A 105 12.68 -9.78 2.36
C GLY A 105 13.38 -8.57 1.75
N ILE A 106 13.72 -7.57 2.56
CA ILE A 106 14.45 -6.37 2.14
C ILE A 106 15.69 -6.15 3.01
N GLY A 107 16.35 -7.25 3.37
CA GLY A 107 17.63 -7.21 4.08
C GLY A 107 17.56 -6.67 5.50
N GLY A 108 16.42 -6.82 6.17
CA GLY A 108 16.22 -6.33 7.54
C GLY A 108 15.90 -4.85 7.63
N GLN A 109 15.75 -4.17 6.49
CA GLN A 109 15.35 -2.75 6.47
C GLN A 109 13.87 -2.60 6.79
N THR A 110 13.49 -1.39 7.22
CA THR A 110 12.08 -1.02 7.33
C THR A 110 11.55 -0.60 5.96
N PRO A 111 10.22 -0.65 5.73
CA PRO A 111 9.66 -0.17 4.45
C PRO A 111 10.06 1.27 4.12
N SER A 112 10.01 2.18 5.09
CA SER A 112 10.39 3.57 4.86
C SER A 112 11.86 3.70 4.46
N ALA A 113 12.77 3.02 5.14
CA ALA A 113 14.19 3.02 4.80
C ALA A 113 14.42 2.45 3.39
N ARG A 114 13.72 1.38 3.04
CA ARG A 114 13.86 0.76 1.71
C ARG A 114 13.40 1.71 0.60
N VAL A 115 12.29 2.41 0.80
CA VAL A 115 11.78 3.37 -0.18
C VAL A 115 12.77 4.50 -0.41
N HIS A 116 13.37 5.03 0.66
CA HIS A 116 14.36 6.10 0.55
C HIS A 116 15.70 5.62 0.03
N ASN A 117 15.98 4.32 0.05
CA ASN A 117 17.24 3.74 -0.38
C ASN A 117 17.08 2.83 -1.60
N LEU A 118 16.19 3.18 -2.52
CA LEU A 118 15.92 2.37 -3.73
C LEU A 118 17.17 2.17 -4.59
N THR A 119 18.10 3.12 -4.58
CA THR A 119 19.33 3.03 -5.36
C THR A 119 20.46 2.30 -4.64
N GLY A 120 20.26 1.93 -3.38
CA GLY A 120 21.30 1.28 -2.56
C GLY A 120 22.39 2.21 -2.04
N LYS A 121 22.20 3.53 -2.13
CA LYS A 121 23.22 4.51 -1.72
C LYS A 121 23.50 4.53 -0.21
N TYR A 122 22.57 4.09 0.60
CA TYR A 122 22.63 4.16 2.06
C TYR A 122 22.59 2.78 2.73
N THR A 123 23.07 1.78 2.05
CA THR A 123 23.10 0.41 2.59
C THR A 123 24.06 0.24 3.75
#